data_4407954c1b2703ed906d7ec09cef9e80
#
_entry.id   4407954c1b2703ed906d7ec09cef9e80
#
_cell.length_a   1.000
_cell.length_b   1.000
_cell.length_c   1.000
_cell.angle_alpha   90.00
_cell.angle_beta   90.00
_cell.angle_gamma   90.00
#
_symmetry.space_group_name_H-M   'P 1'
#
loop_
_entity.id
_entity.type
_entity.pdbx_description
1 polymer ?
#
loop_
_entity_poly.entity_id
_entity_poly.type
_entity_poly.pdbx_seq_one_letter_code
_entity_poly.pdbx_strand_id
1 'polypeptide(L)'
;MQDTGKKWLARNDKPFFISYNYITQDTQGGFMTDKELIGKLDAMVKALQGTKKKTDKTRILLDARKDFGDEDDELMAFFRFLLDPAIVTGLSDAKINKKVTAKPDIDVQYLSCGYLYIMGAGHNTGSDASIATIQNYLHKNPEYEEFLKRLFTKNLPIGVEAATINKVYGEEIVPVWEIQQGYPIDKVKLKKGTWFSLSQKENGNRGTFFNGDLISRQGQKFQGLDHIKNDLLTLYDGDTELVNTRFFDGELIYKNPEGWPDGQVFRYGTGLLNSDNKDKTGIKFVIFDTDFARDFVQDKCITPYMVRREYLNELRKKIKEKHLKNIEIVPMIYEGIDQSVIPHGLDYAVEMGWEGLMLNTNVPYRRARHNGCLKIKRFYTVDLRITAIEEGQNRLAGTMGALVVDYKGNELRIGSGFDDATRAAVWANPDNYIGKIVECKYKEVSCDKKTGAESLQFPTFVRFRNDKNEVSYG
;
A
#
# COMPACT_ATOMS: atom_id res chain seq x y z
N MET A 1 -8.74 -31.14 12.25
CA MET A 1 -8.00 -30.23 11.37
C MET A 1 -8.89 -29.11 10.82
N GLN A 2 -9.65 -28.42 11.67
CA GLN A 2 -10.72 -27.49 11.21
C GLN A 2 -10.52 -26.04 11.62
N ASP A 3 -9.31 -25.62 12.08
CA ASP A 3 -9.26 -24.36 12.85
C ASP A 3 -8.33 -23.24 12.36
N THR A 4 -7.55 -23.43 11.28
CA THR A 4 -6.58 -22.40 10.88
C THR A 4 -7.15 -21.30 9.97
N GLY A 5 -8.11 -21.61 9.08
CA GLY A 5 -8.76 -20.61 8.23
C GLY A 5 -9.78 -19.76 9.00
N LYS A 6 -10.51 -20.39 9.94
CA LYS A 6 -11.43 -19.67 10.84
C LYS A 6 -10.69 -18.75 11.81
N LYS A 7 -9.45 -19.10 12.21
CA LYS A 7 -8.64 -18.25 13.09
C LYS A 7 -8.28 -16.91 12.47
N TRP A 8 -8.03 -16.84 11.16
CA TRP A 8 -7.70 -15.56 10.52
C TRP A 8 -8.92 -14.66 10.37
N LEU A 9 -10.08 -15.20 9.96
CA LEU A 9 -11.34 -14.45 9.90
C LEU A 9 -11.92 -14.14 11.28
N ALA A 10 -11.87 -15.11 12.20
CA ALA A 10 -12.32 -14.91 13.57
C ALA A 10 -11.44 -13.91 14.35
N ARG A 11 -10.17 -13.72 13.96
CA ARG A 11 -9.31 -12.69 14.55
C ARG A 11 -9.68 -11.28 14.11
N ASN A 12 -10.24 -11.09 12.90
CA ASN A 12 -10.77 -9.80 12.48
C ASN A 12 -12.17 -9.50 13.05
N ASP A 13 -12.91 -10.54 13.45
CA ASP A 13 -14.23 -10.43 14.09
C ASP A 13 -14.16 -10.49 15.63
N LYS A 14 -12.99 -10.74 16.21
CA LYS A 14 -12.85 -10.55 17.66
C LYS A 14 -12.94 -9.06 17.95
N PRO A 15 -13.94 -8.63 18.72
CA PRO A 15 -13.95 -7.28 19.21
C PRO A 15 -12.62 -7.04 19.91
N PHE A 16 -12.09 -5.85 19.75
CA PHE A 16 -10.98 -5.32 20.49
C PHE A 16 -11.31 -5.57 21.97
N PHE A 17 -10.75 -6.64 22.56
CA PHE A 17 -10.84 -6.86 24.00
C PHE A 17 -9.84 -5.91 24.68
N ILE A 18 -10.16 -4.64 24.66
CA ILE A 18 -9.89 -3.81 25.81
C ILE A 18 -10.88 -4.36 26.84
N SER A 19 -10.39 -4.99 27.86
CA SER A 19 -11.23 -5.62 28.86
C SER A 19 -12.23 -4.57 29.37
N TYR A 20 -13.51 -4.83 29.21
CA TYR A 20 -14.64 -3.98 29.67
C TYR A 20 -14.56 -3.65 31.16
N ASN A 21 -13.63 -4.28 31.89
CA ASN A 21 -13.36 -4.10 33.31
C ASN A 21 -12.78 -2.73 33.65
N TYR A 22 -12.24 -1.97 32.68
CA TYR A 22 -11.67 -0.63 32.93
C TYR A 22 -12.70 0.50 32.95
N ILE A 23 -13.92 0.29 32.48
CA ILE A 23 -14.95 1.38 32.41
C ILE A 23 -15.66 1.60 33.74
N THR A 24 -15.54 0.71 34.73
CA THR A 24 -16.39 0.75 35.92
C THR A 24 -15.69 0.72 37.27
N GLN A 25 -14.36 0.83 37.35
CA GLN A 25 -13.68 0.82 38.65
C GLN A 25 -12.78 2.04 38.83
N ASP A 26 -13.38 3.05 39.44
CA ASP A 26 -12.68 4.01 40.30
C ASP A 26 -12.22 3.21 41.56
N THR A 27 -11.13 2.45 41.41
CA THR A 27 -10.57 1.66 42.52
C THR A 27 -9.13 2.10 42.77
N GLN A 28 -8.91 2.61 43.95
CA GLN A 28 -7.63 2.87 44.61
C GLN A 28 -6.65 1.71 44.38
N GLY A 29 -5.74 1.84 43.42
CA GLY A 29 -4.66 0.87 43.23
C GLY A 29 -4.04 0.92 41.83
N GLY A 30 -3.10 1.84 41.59
CA GLY A 30 -1.97 1.57 40.72
C GLY A 30 -2.13 1.61 39.19
N PHE A 31 -3.26 2.02 38.66
CA PHE A 31 -3.44 2.13 37.19
C PHE A 31 -2.94 3.46 36.64
N MET A 32 -2.35 3.41 35.43
CA MET A 32 -1.87 4.57 34.70
C MET A 32 -3.03 5.51 34.34
N THR A 33 -2.87 6.80 34.62
CA THR A 33 -3.84 7.79 34.16
C THR A 33 -3.78 7.97 32.64
N ASP A 34 -4.87 8.43 32.01
CA ASP A 34 -4.91 8.69 30.56
C ASP A 34 -3.79 9.64 30.11
N LYS A 35 -3.48 10.63 30.93
CA LYS A 35 -2.40 11.59 30.68
C LYS A 35 -1.01 10.94 30.73
N GLU A 36 -0.77 10.06 31.67
CA GLU A 36 0.47 9.27 31.75
C GLU A 36 0.61 8.31 30.56
N LEU A 37 -0.49 7.64 30.17
CA LEU A 37 -0.54 6.79 28.99
C LEU A 37 -0.15 7.57 27.74
N ILE A 38 -0.82 8.69 27.47
CA ILE A 38 -0.52 9.53 26.29
C ILE A 38 0.94 10.00 26.33
N GLY A 39 1.43 10.44 27.50
CA GLY A 39 2.80 10.91 27.69
C GLY A 39 3.84 9.84 27.37
N LYS A 40 3.65 8.58 27.84
CA LYS A 40 4.54 7.45 27.53
C LYS A 40 4.52 7.11 26.05
N LEU A 41 3.35 7.09 25.42
CA LEU A 41 3.22 6.83 23.97
C LEU A 41 3.91 7.92 23.14
N ASP A 42 3.72 9.18 23.46
CA ASP A 42 4.37 10.32 22.77
C ASP A 42 5.90 10.28 22.94
N ALA A 43 6.39 9.99 24.15
CA ALA A 43 7.82 9.84 24.41
C ALA A 43 8.44 8.68 23.61
N MET A 44 7.79 7.53 23.59
CA MET A 44 8.21 6.37 22.77
C MET A 44 8.26 6.73 21.28
N VAL A 45 7.21 7.37 20.75
CA VAL A 45 7.15 7.78 19.34
C VAL A 45 8.28 8.75 19.00
N LYS A 46 8.53 9.76 19.83
CA LYS A 46 9.65 10.70 19.66
C LYS A 46 11.00 9.99 19.66
N ALA A 47 11.19 9.01 20.55
CA ALA A 47 12.41 8.21 20.58
C ALA A 47 12.59 7.38 19.30
N LEU A 48 11.51 6.74 18.78
CA LEU A 48 11.52 6.00 17.53
C LEU A 48 11.84 6.88 16.32
N GLN A 49 11.30 8.09 16.27
CA GLN A 49 11.56 9.10 15.24
C GLN A 49 13.00 9.62 15.30
N GLY A 50 13.58 9.72 16.49
CA GLY A 50 14.94 10.23 16.72
C GLY A 50 16.06 9.29 16.23
N THR A 51 15.78 8.06 15.85
CA THR A 51 16.80 7.11 15.39
C THR A 51 16.47 6.45 14.04
N LYS A 52 17.52 6.23 13.24
CA LYS A 52 17.42 5.46 11.98
C LYS A 52 17.90 4.02 12.15
N LYS A 53 18.59 3.70 13.26
CA LYS A 53 19.20 2.41 13.49
C LYS A 53 18.15 1.39 13.93
N LYS A 54 18.08 0.26 13.22
CA LYS A 54 17.13 -0.81 13.50
C LYS A 54 17.30 -1.41 14.90
N THR A 55 18.55 -1.54 15.37
CA THR A 55 18.87 -2.03 16.72
C THR A 55 18.35 -1.11 17.81
N ASP A 56 18.48 0.21 17.64
CA ASP A 56 17.98 1.18 18.59
C ASP A 56 16.45 1.17 18.64
N LYS A 57 15.78 1.08 17.48
CA LYS A 57 14.32 0.93 17.43
C LYS A 57 13.82 -0.33 18.14
N THR A 58 14.51 -1.46 17.93
CA THR A 58 14.18 -2.71 18.63
C THR A 58 14.31 -2.52 20.14
N ARG A 59 15.38 -1.87 20.62
CA ARG A 59 15.56 -1.58 22.05
C ARG A 59 14.46 -0.69 22.61
N ILE A 60 14.13 0.42 21.92
CA ILE A 60 13.06 1.34 22.34
C ILE A 60 11.73 0.60 22.48
N LEU A 61 11.37 -0.27 21.54
CA LEU A 61 10.15 -1.08 21.61
C LEU A 61 10.15 -2.02 22.81
N LEU A 62 11.26 -2.72 23.06
CA LEU A 62 11.37 -3.65 24.21
C LEU A 62 11.35 -2.89 25.55
N ASP A 63 12.00 -1.72 25.62
CA ASP A 63 11.99 -0.88 26.81
C ASP A 63 10.58 -0.32 27.06
N ALA A 64 9.87 0.12 26.01
CA ALA A 64 8.48 0.55 26.13
C ALA A 64 7.59 -0.54 26.73
N ARG A 65 7.68 -1.80 26.25
CA ARG A 65 6.91 -2.91 26.82
C ARG A 65 7.17 -3.11 28.31
N LYS A 66 8.41 -2.96 28.75
CA LYS A 66 8.77 -3.04 30.18
C LYS A 66 8.18 -1.87 30.98
N ASP A 67 8.21 -0.67 30.42
CA ASP A 67 7.69 0.55 31.06
C ASP A 67 6.17 0.53 31.22
N PHE A 68 5.46 -0.18 30.33
CA PHE A 68 4.02 -0.40 30.42
C PHE A 68 3.67 -1.52 31.42
N GLY A 69 4.54 -2.49 31.61
CA GLY A 69 4.36 -3.60 32.59
C GLY A 69 3.06 -4.35 32.36
N ASP A 70 2.22 -4.42 33.40
CA ASP A 70 0.92 -5.12 33.34
C ASP A 70 -0.14 -4.41 32.46
N GLU A 71 0.16 -3.19 31.97
CA GLU A 71 -0.69 -2.39 31.06
C GLU A 71 -0.21 -2.43 29.62
N ASP A 72 0.55 -3.45 29.24
CA ASP A 72 1.08 -3.58 27.86
C ASP A 72 -0.04 -3.75 26.80
N ASP A 73 -1.24 -4.13 27.21
CA ASP A 73 -2.42 -4.16 26.35
C ASP A 73 -2.73 -2.79 25.72
N GLU A 74 -2.53 -1.68 26.44
CA GLU A 74 -2.73 -0.32 25.93
C GLU A 74 -1.67 0.04 24.87
N LEU A 75 -0.45 -0.40 25.05
CA LEU A 75 0.61 -0.27 24.06
C LEU A 75 0.30 -1.09 22.79
N MET A 76 -0.21 -2.32 22.95
CA MET A 76 -0.64 -3.15 21.81
C MET A 76 -1.82 -2.54 21.08
N ALA A 77 -2.78 -1.97 21.82
CA ALA A 77 -3.92 -1.25 21.28
C ALA A 77 -3.48 -0.04 20.45
N PHE A 78 -2.51 0.73 20.92
CA PHE A 78 -1.92 1.84 20.18
C PHE A 78 -1.32 1.39 18.84
N PHE A 79 -0.47 0.35 18.83
CA PHE A 79 0.14 -0.14 17.60
C PHE A 79 -0.91 -0.67 16.64
N ARG A 80 -1.88 -1.42 17.13
CA ARG A 80 -2.97 -1.93 16.31
C ARG A 80 -3.80 -0.80 15.72
N PHE A 81 -4.24 0.16 16.53
CA PHE A 81 -5.01 1.31 16.05
C PHE A 81 -4.25 2.07 14.97
N LEU A 82 -2.97 2.36 15.20
CA LEU A 82 -2.16 3.15 14.28
C LEU A 82 -1.81 2.41 12.99
N LEU A 83 -1.43 1.12 13.07
CA LEU A 83 -0.81 0.39 11.96
C LEU A 83 -1.73 -0.58 11.23
N ASP A 84 -2.86 -0.99 11.82
CA ASP A 84 -3.81 -1.88 11.15
C ASP A 84 -4.53 -1.12 10.02
N PRO A 85 -4.30 -1.47 8.74
CA PRO A 85 -4.92 -0.77 7.62
C PRO A 85 -6.44 -1.00 7.54
N ALA A 86 -6.97 -2.02 8.21
CA ALA A 86 -8.41 -2.25 8.29
C ALA A 86 -9.12 -1.21 9.17
N ILE A 87 -8.40 -0.56 10.08
CA ILE A 87 -8.94 0.53 10.90
C ILE A 87 -8.87 1.83 10.10
N VAL A 88 -10.02 2.30 9.63
CA VAL A 88 -10.17 3.55 8.87
C VAL A 88 -10.84 4.59 9.78
N THR A 89 -10.14 5.69 10.02
CA THR A 89 -10.66 6.73 10.93
C THR A 89 -11.62 7.71 10.27
N GLY A 90 -11.63 7.78 8.94
CA GLY A 90 -12.43 8.78 8.21
C GLY A 90 -12.00 10.24 8.43
N LEU A 91 -10.97 10.47 9.26
CA LEU A 91 -10.42 11.77 9.61
C LEU A 91 -9.17 12.05 8.78
N SER A 92 -9.14 13.19 8.09
CA SER A 92 -7.93 13.74 7.47
C SER A 92 -7.45 14.95 8.23
N ASP A 93 -6.22 15.42 7.95
CA ASP A 93 -5.69 16.67 8.55
C ASP A 93 -6.60 17.86 8.28
N ALA A 94 -7.23 17.92 7.10
CA ALA A 94 -8.19 18.97 6.76
C ALA A 94 -9.48 18.86 7.59
N LYS A 95 -9.98 17.63 7.82
CA LYS A 95 -11.19 17.38 8.60
C LYS A 95 -11.00 17.65 10.09
N ILE A 96 -9.90 17.13 10.68
CA ILE A 96 -9.64 17.28 12.12
C ILE A 96 -9.43 18.74 12.54
N ASN A 97 -9.04 19.60 11.60
CA ASN A 97 -8.86 21.04 11.82
C ASN A 97 -10.07 21.89 11.38
N LYS A 98 -11.13 21.26 10.84
CA LYS A 98 -12.35 21.95 10.41
C LYS A 98 -13.11 22.51 11.62
N LYS A 99 -13.55 23.77 11.54
CA LYS A 99 -14.51 24.29 12.51
C LYS A 99 -15.86 23.62 12.29
N VAL A 100 -16.36 22.93 13.31
CA VAL A 100 -17.66 22.27 13.30
C VAL A 100 -18.54 22.85 14.40
N THR A 101 -19.86 22.92 14.14
CA THR A 101 -20.87 23.38 15.12
C THR A 101 -21.70 22.22 15.64
N ALA A 102 -21.48 21.02 15.13
CA ALA A 102 -22.14 19.82 15.60
C ALA A 102 -21.75 19.50 17.05
N LYS A 103 -22.69 18.94 17.80
CA LYS A 103 -22.40 18.39 19.12
C LYS A 103 -21.62 17.08 18.96
N PRO A 104 -20.67 16.77 19.87
CA PRO A 104 -20.06 15.47 19.96
C PRO A 104 -21.10 14.34 20.10
N ASP A 105 -20.87 13.20 19.45
CA ASP A 105 -21.72 12.02 19.62
C ASP A 105 -21.61 11.43 21.03
N ILE A 106 -20.39 11.42 21.56
CA ILE A 106 -20.07 10.98 22.91
C ILE A 106 -19.00 11.91 23.53
N ASP A 107 -18.88 11.87 24.85
CA ASP A 107 -17.78 12.50 25.57
C ASP A 107 -16.66 11.48 25.82
N VAL A 108 -15.62 11.50 24.97
CA VAL A 108 -14.45 10.63 25.10
C VAL A 108 -13.68 11.05 26.36
N GLN A 109 -13.52 10.12 27.32
CA GLN A 109 -12.84 10.33 28.58
C GLN A 109 -11.38 9.81 28.54
N TYR A 110 -11.13 8.72 27.81
CA TYR A 110 -9.87 8.00 27.73
C TYR A 110 -9.51 7.70 26.29
N LEU A 111 -8.22 7.52 26.01
CA LEU A 111 -7.69 7.23 24.68
C LEU A 111 -8.31 5.93 24.10
N SER A 112 -8.43 4.92 24.92
CA SER A 112 -9.08 3.65 24.55
C SER A 112 -10.54 3.81 24.13
N CYS A 113 -11.29 4.71 24.79
CA CYS A 113 -12.65 5.06 24.37
C CYS A 113 -12.68 5.74 22.99
N GLY A 114 -11.65 6.57 22.68
CA GLY A 114 -11.48 7.16 21.37
C GLY A 114 -11.24 6.09 20.27
N TYR A 115 -10.42 5.08 20.56
CA TYR A 115 -10.22 3.95 19.66
C TYR A 115 -11.51 3.17 19.40
N LEU A 116 -12.23 2.83 20.47
CA LEU A 116 -13.51 2.09 20.37
C LEU A 116 -14.56 2.90 19.61
N TYR A 117 -14.63 4.20 19.82
CA TYR A 117 -15.55 5.08 19.09
C TYR A 117 -15.25 5.06 17.58
N ILE A 118 -14.00 5.20 17.19
CA ILE A 118 -13.58 5.16 15.77
C ILE A 118 -13.85 3.78 15.13
N MET A 119 -13.61 2.69 15.88
CA MET A 119 -13.77 1.33 15.37
C MET A 119 -15.19 0.79 15.49
N GLY A 120 -16.07 1.49 16.18
CA GLY A 120 -17.47 1.07 16.39
C GLY A 120 -18.22 0.89 15.07
N ALA A 121 -18.99 -0.19 14.98
CA ALA A 121 -19.78 -0.49 13.79
C ALA A 121 -20.81 0.60 13.52
N GLY A 122 -20.91 1.07 12.28
CA GLY A 122 -21.92 2.01 11.83
C GLY A 122 -21.59 3.49 12.00
N HIS A 123 -20.40 3.84 12.51
CA HIS A 123 -19.98 5.23 12.57
C HIS A 123 -19.58 5.80 11.22
N ASN A 124 -20.16 6.93 10.86
CA ASN A 124 -19.58 7.81 9.83
C ASN A 124 -18.53 8.70 10.49
N THR A 125 -17.33 8.17 10.68
CA THR A 125 -16.21 8.85 11.33
C THR A 125 -15.73 10.11 10.60
N GLY A 126 -16.27 10.39 9.42
CA GLY A 126 -16.04 11.64 8.69
C GLY A 126 -17.15 12.68 8.83
N SER A 127 -18.18 12.46 9.68
CA SER A 127 -19.25 13.40 9.97
C SER A 127 -18.79 14.55 10.86
N ASP A 128 -19.50 15.67 10.83
CA ASP A 128 -19.18 16.82 11.70
C ASP A 128 -19.34 16.47 13.19
N ALA A 129 -20.26 15.59 13.57
CA ALA A 129 -20.40 15.12 14.95
C ALA A 129 -19.24 14.22 15.39
N SER A 130 -18.76 13.34 14.52
CA SER A 130 -17.56 12.54 14.80
C SER A 130 -16.30 13.41 14.90
N ILE A 131 -16.17 14.44 14.04
CA ILE A 131 -15.09 15.40 14.13
C ILE A 131 -15.14 16.14 15.48
N ALA A 132 -16.33 16.63 15.88
CA ALA A 132 -16.53 17.31 17.16
C ALA A 132 -16.17 16.40 18.35
N THR A 133 -16.53 15.11 18.27
CA THR A 133 -16.22 14.12 19.32
C THR A 133 -14.70 14.01 19.56
N ILE A 134 -13.93 13.84 18.50
CA ILE A 134 -12.46 13.74 18.64
C ILE A 134 -11.85 15.08 19.01
N GLN A 135 -12.30 16.22 18.42
CA GLN A 135 -11.82 17.54 18.79
C GLN A 135 -12.05 17.85 20.28
N ASN A 136 -13.19 17.43 20.84
CA ASN A 136 -13.46 17.59 22.27
C ASN A 136 -12.41 16.88 23.13
N TYR A 137 -12.02 15.67 22.76
CA TYR A 137 -10.97 14.92 23.44
C TYR A 137 -9.58 15.59 23.28
N LEU A 138 -9.27 16.11 22.10
CA LEU A 138 -8.03 16.86 21.87
C LEU A 138 -7.93 18.08 22.79
N HIS A 139 -9.01 18.85 22.92
CA HIS A 139 -9.07 20.04 23.77
C HIS A 139 -8.93 19.74 25.28
N LYS A 140 -9.27 18.53 25.70
CA LYS A 140 -9.01 18.07 27.09
C LYS A 140 -7.53 17.75 27.33
N ASN A 141 -6.75 17.52 26.26
CA ASN A 141 -5.34 17.13 26.33
C ASN A 141 -4.45 18.09 25.51
N PRO A 142 -4.46 19.40 25.79
CA PRO A 142 -3.82 20.42 24.95
C PRO A 142 -2.30 20.23 24.81
N GLU A 143 -1.62 19.66 25.81
CA GLU A 143 -0.19 19.37 25.77
C GLU A 143 0.19 18.27 24.77
N TYR A 144 -0.76 17.40 24.40
CA TYR A 144 -0.58 16.31 23.45
C TYR A 144 -1.42 16.47 22.19
N GLU A 145 -2.01 17.65 21.97
CA GLU A 145 -2.96 17.87 20.87
C GLU A 145 -2.39 17.46 19.51
N GLU A 146 -1.16 17.85 19.19
CA GLU A 146 -0.53 17.50 17.91
C GLU A 146 -0.25 16.00 17.77
N PHE A 147 0.19 15.34 18.84
CA PHE A 147 0.38 13.88 18.85
C PHE A 147 -0.95 13.16 18.61
N LEU A 148 -2.00 13.53 19.33
CA LEU A 148 -3.33 12.92 19.22
C LEU A 148 -3.97 13.21 17.86
N LYS A 149 -3.82 14.41 17.30
CA LYS A 149 -4.28 14.72 15.92
C LYS A 149 -3.66 13.73 14.93
N ARG A 150 -2.34 13.56 14.97
CA ARG A 150 -1.64 12.65 14.10
C ARG A 150 -2.03 11.18 14.31
N LEU A 151 -2.28 10.80 15.54
CA LEU A 151 -2.75 9.46 15.89
C LEU A 151 -4.13 9.20 15.29
N PHE A 152 -5.11 10.05 15.54
CA PHE A 152 -6.48 9.87 15.04
C PHE A 152 -6.62 10.06 13.53
N THR A 153 -5.75 10.82 12.89
CA THR A 153 -5.67 10.89 11.41
C THR A 153 -4.84 9.76 10.80
N LYS A 154 -4.22 8.89 11.61
CA LYS A 154 -3.25 7.86 11.22
C LYS A 154 -2.07 8.41 10.40
N ASN A 155 -1.74 9.69 10.59
CA ASN A 155 -0.61 10.38 9.98
C ASN A 155 0.56 10.55 10.97
N LEU A 156 0.75 9.55 11.85
CA LEU A 156 1.81 9.52 12.86
C LEU A 156 2.94 8.58 12.41
N PRO A 157 4.03 9.11 11.83
CA PRO A 157 5.14 8.26 11.40
C PRO A 157 5.95 7.80 12.61
N ILE A 158 5.93 6.51 12.92
CA ILE A 158 6.75 5.93 13.99
C ILE A 158 8.04 5.28 13.46
N GLY A 159 8.19 5.22 12.13
CA GLY A 159 9.40 4.70 11.47
C GLY A 159 9.65 3.20 11.66
N VAL A 160 8.64 2.45 12.10
CA VAL A 160 8.60 0.98 12.15
C VAL A 160 7.30 0.49 11.52
N GLU A 161 7.36 -0.68 10.90
CA GLU A 161 6.22 -1.33 10.25
C GLU A 161 5.62 -2.40 11.15
N ALA A 162 4.35 -2.75 10.92
CA ALA A 162 3.62 -3.79 11.65
C ALA A 162 4.40 -5.11 11.79
N ALA A 163 5.01 -5.61 10.71
CA ALA A 163 5.81 -6.82 10.73
C ALA A 163 7.03 -6.72 11.68
N THR A 164 7.60 -5.52 11.85
CA THR A 164 8.69 -5.29 12.81
C THR A 164 8.19 -5.35 14.25
N ILE A 165 7.04 -4.72 14.54
CA ILE A 165 6.39 -4.78 15.85
C ILE A 165 6.09 -6.21 16.23
N ASN A 166 5.40 -6.97 15.37
CA ASN A 166 5.06 -8.37 15.60
C ASN A 166 6.31 -9.22 15.86
N LYS A 167 7.38 -8.99 15.10
CA LYS A 167 8.66 -9.70 15.27
C LYS A 167 9.33 -9.39 16.60
N VAL A 168 9.37 -8.12 17.01
CA VAL A 168 10.03 -7.69 18.25
C VAL A 168 9.32 -8.25 19.47
N TYR A 169 7.99 -8.26 19.44
CA TYR A 169 7.20 -8.75 20.56
C TYR A 169 6.93 -10.27 20.54
N GLY A 170 7.24 -10.93 19.40
CA GLY A 170 7.07 -12.39 19.27
C GLY A 170 5.62 -12.85 19.11
N GLU A 171 4.70 -11.93 18.82
CA GLU A 171 3.27 -12.19 18.66
C GLU A 171 2.65 -11.30 17.58
N GLU A 172 1.52 -11.71 17.01
CA GLU A 172 0.80 -10.95 15.98
C GLU A 172 -0.10 -9.90 16.63
N ILE A 173 0.44 -8.72 16.90
CA ILE A 173 -0.27 -7.58 17.47
C ILE A 173 -1.08 -6.87 16.38
N VAL A 174 -0.44 -6.60 15.26
CA VAL A 174 -1.05 -5.95 14.09
C VAL A 174 -1.20 -6.98 12.99
N PRO A 175 -2.42 -7.23 12.50
CA PRO A 175 -2.61 -8.14 11.36
C PRO A 175 -1.82 -7.67 10.15
N VAL A 176 -1.08 -8.57 9.51
CA VAL A 176 -0.29 -8.26 8.32
C VAL A 176 -0.81 -9.07 7.15
N TRP A 177 -1.37 -8.35 6.15
CA TRP A 177 -1.75 -8.94 4.89
C TRP A 177 -0.61 -8.78 3.88
N GLU A 178 0.04 -9.86 3.55
CA GLU A 178 1.12 -9.89 2.58
C GLU A 178 0.73 -10.73 1.37
N ILE A 179 1.10 -10.23 0.19
CA ILE A 179 0.91 -10.88 -1.10
C ILE A 179 2.20 -10.79 -1.92
N GLN A 180 2.31 -11.64 -2.93
CA GLN A 180 3.48 -11.65 -3.81
C GLN A 180 3.68 -10.30 -4.50
N GLN A 181 4.92 -9.82 -4.49
CA GLN A 181 5.32 -8.60 -5.16
C GLN A 181 6.55 -8.82 -6.04
N GLY A 182 6.51 -8.22 -7.24
CA GLY A 182 7.62 -8.31 -8.18
C GLY A 182 8.73 -7.30 -7.90
N TYR A 183 9.99 -7.70 -8.19
CA TYR A 183 11.12 -6.78 -8.33
C TYR A 183 11.12 -6.11 -9.71
N PRO A 184 11.71 -4.92 -9.87
CA PRO A 184 12.08 -4.40 -11.18
C PRO A 184 13.12 -5.33 -11.85
N ILE A 185 12.99 -5.56 -13.14
CA ILE A 185 13.89 -6.49 -13.86
C ILE A 185 15.35 -6.02 -13.87
N ASP A 186 15.59 -4.72 -13.86
CA ASP A 186 16.94 -4.11 -13.80
C ASP A 186 17.68 -4.40 -12.47
N LYS A 187 16.98 -4.88 -11.45
CA LYS A 187 17.55 -5.28 -10.15
C LYS A 187 17.85 -6.77 -10.03
N VAL A 188 17.51 -7.57 -11.05
CA VAL A 188 17.64 -9.03 -10.99
C VAL A 188 18.28 -9.55 -12.28
N LYS A 189 19.38 -10.28 -12.16
CA LYS A 189 20.00 -10.96 -13.29
C LYS A 189 19.42 -12.36 -13.44
N LEU A 190 18.64 -12.57 -14.49
CA LEU A 190 18.14 -13.91 -14.85
C LEU A 190 19.32 -14.77 -15.32
N LYS A 191 19.43 -15.99 -14.77
CA LYS A 191 20.41 -16.97 -15.23
C LYS A 191 20.03 -17.47 -16.62
N LYS A 192 21.04 -17.74 -17.48
CA LYS A 192 20.81 -18.36 -18.80
C LYS A 192 20.11 -19.70 -18.63
N GLY A 193 19.10 -19.96 -19.46
CA GLY A 193 18.30 -21.18 -19.41
C GLY A 193 17.22 -21.21 -18.29
N THR A 194 17.06 -20.14 -17.52
CA THR A 194 15.91 -20.06 -16.60
C THR A 194 14.62 -19.99 -17.40
N TRP A 195 13.70 -20.89 -17.10
CA TRP A 195 12.33 -20.83 -17.63
C TRP A 195 11.57 -19.64 -17.04
N PHE A 196 10.82 -18.94 -17.86
CA PHE A 196 9.95 -17.84 -17.45
C PHE A 196 8.73 -17.73 -18.38
N SER A 197 7.71 -17.07 -17.86
CA SER A 197 6.57 -16.62 -18.65
C SER A 197 6.54 -15.09 -18.71
N LEU A 198 5.96 -14.55 -19.78
CA LEU A 198 5.61 -13.13 -19.91
C LEU A 198 4.10 -12.99 -20.01
N SER A 199 3.54 -12.03 -19.28
CA SER A 199 2.15 -11.62 -19.39
C SER A 199 2.05 -10.09 -19.39
N GLN A 200 0.91 -9.56 -19.80
CA GLN A 200 0.59 -8.16 -19.61
C GLN A 200 0.71 -7.79 -18.12
N LYS A 201 1.30 -6.64 -17.84
CA LYS A 201 1.16 -6.02 -16.53
C LYS A 201 -0.12 -5.22 -16.54
N GLU A 202 -1.12 -5.76 -15.85
CA GLU A 202 -2.40 -5.10 -15.71
C GLU A 202 -2.27 -3.80 -14.90
N ASN A 203 -3.07 -2.79 -15.26
CA ASN A 203 -3.08 -1.50 -14.62
C ASN A 203 -4.44 -1.29 -13.92
N GLY A 204 -4.52 -1.72 -12.69
CA GLY A 204 -5.72 -1.70 -11.88
C GLY A 204 -5.42 -1.61 -10.39
N ASN A 205 -6.33 -2.11 -9.59
CA ASN A 205 -6.18 -2.22 -8.15
C ASN A 205 -6.01 -3.69 -7.77
N ARG A 206 -4.89 -4.01 -7.12
CA ARG A 206 -4.62 -5.37 -6.66
C ARG A 206 -5.76 -5.89 -5.81
N GLY A 207 -6.31 -7.04 -6.21
CA GLY A 207 -7.30 -7.79 -5.46
C GLY A 207 -6.85 -9.23 -5.24
N THR A 208 -7.10 -9.76 -4.05
CA THR A 208 -6.94 -11.19 -3.77
C THR A 208 -8.28 -11.73 -3.31
N PHE A 209 -8.82 -12.69 -4.05
CA PHE A 209 -9.97 -13.44 -3.55
C PHE A 209 -9.47 -14.47 -2.54
N PHE A 210 -9.98 -14.40 -1.33
CA PHE A 210 -9.65 -15.31 -0.25
C PHE A 210 -10.84 -15.49 0.67
N ASN A 211 -11.25 -16.73 0.87
CA ASN A 211 -12.30 -17.14 1.79
C ASN A 211 -13.62 -16.34 1.61
N GLY A 212 -14.06 -16.23 0.35
CA GLY A 212 -15.32 -15.55 -0.02
C GLY A 212 -15.22 -14.03 -0.17
N ASP A 213 -14.07 -13.42 0.13
CA ASP A 213 -13.88 -11.98 0.04
C ASP A 213 -12.82 -11.57 -0.98
N LEU A 214 -13.00 -10.39 -1.59
CA LEU A 214 -11.99 -9.70 -2.36
C LEU A 214 -11.27 -8.71 -1.45
N ILE A 215 -9.96 -8.90 -1.29
CA ILE A 215 -9.12 -8.18 -0.33
C ILE A 215 -8.09 -7.37 -1.09
N SER A 216 -7.92 -6.11 -0.72
CA SER A 216 -6.93 -5.21 -1.31
C SER A 216 -5.50 -5.60 -0.90
N ARG A 217 -4.51 -5.01 -1.58
CA ARG A 217 -3.10 -5.18 -1.23
C ARG A 217 -2.78 -4.81 0.24
N GLN A 218 -3.61 -3.99 0.86
CA GLN A 218 -3.43 -3.54 2.24
C GLN A 218 -4.26 -4.33 3.26
N GLY A 219 -4.97 -5.36 2.81
CA GLY A 219 -5.79 -6.20 3.70
C GLY A 219 -7.23 -5.70 3.90
N GLN A 220 -7.65 -4.65 3.21
CA GLN A 220 -9.02 -4.13 3.29
C GLN A 220 -9.96 -4.92 2.36
N LYS A 221 -11.16 -5.23 2.82
CA LYS A 221 -12.17 -5.89 1.99
C LYS A 221 -12.81 -4.88 1.03
N PHE A 222 -12.87 -5.24 -0.26
CA PHE A 222 -13.66 -4.50 -1.23
C PHE A 222 -15.14 -4.80 -1.06
N GLN A 223 -15.98 -3.77 -1.08
CA GLN A 223 -17.43 -3.88 -1.01
C GLN A 223 -18.08 -3.69 -2.39
N GLY A 224 -19.27 -4.29 -2.61
CA GLY A 224 -20.04 -4.10 -3.84
C GLY A 224 -19.49 -4.82 -5.06
N LEU A 225 -18.72 -5.91 -4.87
CA LEU A 225 -18.17 -6.76 -5.94
C LEU A 225 -18.82 -8.15 -5.99
N ASP A 226 -20.08 -8.26 -5.59
CA ASP A 226 -20.79 -9.53 -5.53
C ASP A 226 -20.94 -10.20 -6.89
N HIS A 227 -20.99 -9.44 -7.99
CA HIS A 227 -21.01 -9.95 -9.36
C HIS A 227 -19.71 -10.75 -9.69
N ILE A 228 -18.56 -10.35 -9.17
CA ILE A 228 -17.28 -11.09 -9.32
C ILE A 228 -17.30 -12.34 -8.44
N LYS A 229 -17.76 -12.22 -7.18
CA LYS A 229 -17.89 -13.36 -6.26
C LYS A 229 -18.84 -14.42 -6.80
N ASN A 230 -19.95 -14.00 -7.42
CA ASN A 230 -20.92 -14.89 -8.04
C ASN A 230 -20.33 -15.63 -9.26
N ASP A 231 -19.54 -14.94 -10.10
CA ASP A 231 -18.85 -15.60 -11.21
C ASP A 231 -17.83 -16.62 -10.69
N LEU A 232 -17.06 -16.30 -9.64
CA LEU A 232 -16.15 -17.24 -9.00
C LEU A 232 -16.89 -18.45 -8.44
N LEU A 233 -18.02 -18.24 -7.77
CA LEU A 233 -18.85 -19.33 -7.26
C LEU A 233 -19.41 -20.18 -8.39
N THR A 234 -19.90 -19.55 -9.48
CA THR A 234 -20.40 -20.24 -10.68
C THR A 234 -19.30 -21.04 -11.39
N LEU A 235 -18.06 -20.57 -11.38
CA LEU A 235 -16.90 -21.29 -11.92
C LEU A 235 -16.68 -22.64 -11.22
N TYR A 236 -17.10 -22.74 -9.96
CA TYR A 236 -17.03 -23.96 -9.13
C TYR A 236 -18.42 -24.59 -8.88
N ASP A 237 -19.35 -24.43 -9.83
CA ASP A 237 -20.67 -25.07 -9.81
C ASP A 237 -21.51 -24.74 -8.55
N GLY A 238 -21.27 -23.60 -7.92
CA GLY A 238 -21.94 -23.15 -6.71
C GLY A 238 -21.36 -23.73 -5.42
N ASP A 239 -20.25 -24.49 -5.49
CA ASP A 239 -19.61 -25.08 -4.32
C ASP A 239 -18.72 -24.04 -3.59
N THR A 240 -19.25 -23.48 -2.53
CA THR A 240 -18.56 -22.48 -1.69
C THR A 240 -17.34 -23.06 -0.96
N GLU A 241 -17.37 -24.33 -0.58
CA GLU A 241 -16.23 -24.94 0.11
C GLU A 241 -15.10 -25.16 -0.88
N LEU A 242 -15.40 -25.61 -2.09
CA LEU A 242 -14.40 -25.87 -3.12
C LEU A 242 -13.72 -24.59 -3.60
N VAL A 243 -14.46 -23.51 -3.86
CA VAL A 243 -13.85 -22.22 -4.25
C VAL A 243 -12.93 -21.67 -3.15
N ASN A 244 -13.28 -21.87 -1.87
CA ASN A 244 -12.50 -21.41 -0.74
C ASN A 244 -11.28 -22.31 -0.41
N THR A 245 -11.09 -23.45 -1.09
CA THR A 245 -9.83 -24.21 -1.00
C THR A 245 -8.66 -23.48 -1.64
N ARG A 246 -8.95 -22.44 -2.47
CA ARG A 246 -7.95 -21.66 -3.17
C ARG A 246 -8.04 -20.18 -2.85
N PHE A 247 -6.93 -19.48 -3.00
CA PHE A 247 -6.93 -18.04 -3.19
C PHE A 247 -6.70 -17.72 -4.67
N PHE A 248 -7.18 -16.58 -5.12
CA PHE A 248 -6.89 -16.04 -6.45
C PHE A 248 -6.29 -14.65 -6.31
N ASP A 249 -5.15 -14.46 -6.92
CA ASP A 249 -4.43 -13.19 -6.93
C ASP A 249 -4.58 -12.55 -8.30
N GLY A 250 -4.99 -11.29 -8.34
CA GLY A 250 -5.35 -10.63 -9.58
C GLY A 250 -5.41 -9.12 -9.48
N GLU A 251 -5.92 -8.51 -10.53
CA GLU A 251 -6.13 -7.07 -10.63
C GLU A 251 -7.61 -6.79 -10.88
N LEU A 252 -8.17 -5.84 -10.14
CA LEU A 252 -9.52 -5.31 -10.33
C LEU A 252 -9.44 -4.14 -11.33
N ILE A 253 -10.08 -4.30 -12.48
CA ILE A 253 -9.96 -3.39 -13.61
C ILE A 253 -11.35 -3.01 -14.12
N TYR A 254 -11.52 -1.75 -14.52
CA TYR A 254 -12.73 -1.32 -15.24
C TYR A 254 -12.77 -1.94 -16.64
N LYS A 255 -13.94 -2.47 -17.04
CA LYS A 255 -14.14 -3.19 -18.31
C LYS A 255 -13.92 -2.35 -19.56
N ASN A 256 -13.91 -1.02 -19.42
CA ASN A 256 -13.60 -0.06 -20.48
C ASN A 256 -14.47 -0.20 -21.77
N PRO A 257 -15.80 -0.18 -21.66
CA PRO A 257 -16.64 -0.26 -22.84
C PRO A 257 -16.49 0.94 -23.77
N GLU A 258 -15.98 2.07 -23.25
CA GLU A 258 -15.76 3.32 -23.99
C GLU A 258 -14.45 3.34 -24.79
N GLY A 259 -13.57 2.37 -24.60
CA GLY A 259 -12.26 2.32 -25.29
C GLY A 259 -11.27 3.41 -24.83
N TRP A 260 -11.33 3.82 -23.57
CA TRP A 260 -10.43 4.84 -23.01
C TRP A 260 -8.98 4.34 -22.92
N PRO A 261 -8.00 5.26 -22.95
CA PRO A 261 -6.61 4.93 -22.67
C PRO A 261 -6.42 4.33 -21.28
N ASP A 262 -5.45 3.44 -21.14
CA ASP A 262 -5.16 2.65 -19.92
C ASP A 262 -5.10 3.49 -18.63
N GLY A 263 -4.40 4.63 -18.66
CA GLY A 263 -4.33 5.53 -17.50
C GLY A 263 -5.67 6.18 -17.12
N GLN A 264 -6.63 6.33 -18.05
CA GLN A 264 -7.98 6.81 -17.75
C GLN A 264 -8.81 5.69 -17.15
N VAL A 265 -8.72 4.49 -17.69
CA VAL A 265 -9.35 3.26 -17.16
C VAL A 265 -8.95 3.05 -15.70
N PHE A 266 -7.65 3.12 -15.39
CA PHE A 266 -7.13 3.01 -14.04
C PHE A 266 -7.72 4.04 -13.08
N ARG A 267 -7.70 5.33 -13.46
CA ARG A 267 -8.24 6.40 -12.60
C ARG A 267 -9.73 6.24 -12.32
N TYR A 268 -10.49 5.90 -13.37
CA TYR A 268 -11.94 5.69 -13.24
C TYR A 268 -12.26 4.47 -12.38
N GLY A 269 -11.63 3.32 -12.66
CA GLY A 269 -11.80 2.09 -11.89
C GLY A 269 -11.44 2.25 -10.42
N THR A 270 -10.32 2.94 -10.13
CA THR A 270 -9.93 3.27 -8.74
C THR A 270 -10.97 4.16 -8.07
N GLY A 271 -11.52 5.15 -8.78
CA GLY A 271 -12.59 6.01 -8.27
C GLY A 271 -13.89 5.27 -7.98
N LEU A 272 -14.23 4.23 -8.77
CA LEU A 272 -15.37 3.34 -8.49
C LEU A 272 -15.12 2.50 -7.25
N LEU A 273 -13.97 1.84 -7.17
CA LEU A 273 -13.63 0.94 -6.06
C LEU A 273 -13.61 1.65 -4.70
N ASN A 274 -13.14 2.90 -4.67
CA ASN A 274 -13.05 3.72 -3.45
C ASN A 274 -14.38 4.43 -3.09
N SER A 275 -15.44 4.27 -3.86
CA SER A 275 -16.74 4.89 -3.60
C SER A 275 -17.69 3.89 -2.95
N ASP A 276 -18.34 4.27 -1.86
CA ASP A 276 -19.34 3.42 -1.19
C ASP A 276 -20.66 3.36 -1.94
N ASN A 277 -21.00 4.42 -2.69
CA ASN A 277 -22.35 4.62 -3.25
C ASN A 277 -22.43 4.44 -4.78
N LYS A 278 -21.33 4.03 -5.46
CA LYS A 278 -21.34 3.85 -6.90
C LYS A 278 -21.52 2.39 -7.28
N ASP A 279 -22.21 2.16 -8.39
CA ASP A 279 -22.28 0.84 -9.02
C ASP A 279 -20.88 0.40 -9.51
N LYS A 280 -20.47 -0.78 -9.09
CA LYS A 280 -19.18 -1.39 -9.39
C LYS A 280 -19.26 -2.55 -10.39
N THR A 281 -20.42 -2.80 -11.00
CA THR A 281 -20.63 -3.90 -11.98
C THR A 281 -19.77 -3.76 -13.22
N GLY A 282 -19.27 -2.54 -13.50
CA GLY A 282 -18.26 -2.26 -14.53
C GLY A 282 -16.84 -2.77 -14.17
N ILE A 283 -16.58 -3.25 -12.98
CA ILE A 283 -15.27 -3.82 -12.59
C ILE A 283 -15.24 -5.31 -12.94
N LYS A 284 -14.11 -5.80 -13.47
CA LYS A 284 -13.78 -7.22 -13.63
C LYS A 284 -12.54 -7.58 -12.82
N PHE A 285 -12.36 -8.86 -12.55
CA PHE A 285 -11.20 -9.41 -11.86
C PHE A 285 -10.33 -10.21 -12.82
N VAL A 286 -9.14 -9.72 -13.13
CA VAL A 286 -8.15 -10.39 -13.99
C VAL A 286 -7.19 -11.16 -13.11
N ILE A 287 -7.34 -12.47 -13.09
CA ILE A 287 -6.58 -13.38 -12.23
C ILE A 287 -5.26 -13.74 -12.93
N PHE A 288 -4.15 -13.66 -12.23
CA PHE A 288 -2.83 -13.99 -12.76
C PHE A 288 -2.07 -15.03 -11.93
N ASP A 289 -2.49 -15.32 -10.70
CA ASP A 289 -1.89 -16.40 -9.89
C ASP A 289 -2.92 -17.02 -8.94
N THR A 290 -2.62 -18.23 -8.43
CA THR A 290 -3.44 -18.97 -7.48
C THR A 290 -2.58 -20.02 -6.78
N ASP A 291 -2.96 -20.41 -5.56
CA ASP A 291 -2.48 -21.64 -4.91
C ASP A 291 -3.53 -22.08 -3.87
N PHE A 292 -3.23 -23.08 -3.06
CA PHE A 292 -4.11 -23.51 -1.98
C PHE A 292 -4.19 -22.47 -0.87
N ALA A 293 -5.41 -22.13 -0.45
CA ALA A 293 -5.68 -21.14 0.59
C ALA A 293 -5.02 -21.50 1.93
N ARG A 294 -5.00 -22.80 2.30
CA ARG A 294 -4.33 -23.27 3.53
C ARG A 294 -2.83 -22.99 3.53
N ASP A 295 -2.17 -23.19 2.37
CA ASP A 295 -0.72 -23.03 2.24
C ASP A 295 -0.35 -21.54 2.17
N PHE A 296 -1.22 -20.72 1.56
CA PHE A 296 -1.13 -19.27 1.54
C PHE A 296 -1.15 -18.69 2.96
N VAL A 297 -2.11 -19.10 3.81
CA VAL A 297 -2.21 -18.60 5.19
C VAL A 297 -0.95 -18.90 6.01
N GLN A 298 -0.36 -20.08 5.79
CA GLN A 298 0.85 -20.52 6.49
C GLN A 298 2.16 -19.99 5.90
N ASP A 299 2.11 -19.25 4.77
CA ASP A 299 3.26 -18.87 3.94
C ASP A 299 4.13 -20.09 3.54
N LYS A 300 3.46 -21.19 3.20
CA LYS A 300 4.08 -22.49 2.87
C LYS A 300 3.67 -22.99 1.48
N CYS A 301 3.37 -22.09 0.56
CA CYS A 301 3.12 -22.47 -0.83
C CYS A 301 4.37 -23.15 -1.41
N ILE A 302 4.18 -24.36 -1.96
CA ILE A 302 5.25 -25.16 -2.58
C ILE A 302 5.00 -25.43 -4.07
N THR A 303 3.81 -25.12 -4.56
CA THR A 303 3.41 -25.40 -5.96
C THR A 303 4.23 -24.53 -6.92
N PRO A 304 5.00 -25.12 -7.87
CA PRO A 304 5.72 -24.34 -8.87
C PRO A 304 4.78 -23.53 -9.75
N TYR A 305 5.27 -22.40 -10.29
CA TYR A 305 4.44 -21.50 -11.09
C TYR A 305 3.84 -22.16 -12.33
N MET A 306 4.59 -23.01 -13.03
CA MET A 306 4.08 -23.75 -14.21
C MET A 306 2.82 -24.56 -13.88
N VAL A 307 2.82 -25.26 -12.75
CA VAL A 307 1.66 -26.08 -12.31
C VAL A 307 0.47 -25.17 -11.98
N ARG A 308 0.71 -24.04 -11.32
CA ARG A 308 -0.36 -23.06 -11.04
C ARG A 308 -0.92 -22.45 -12.34
N ARG A 309 -0.05 -22.18 -13.32
CA ARG A 309 -0.47 -21.72 -14.66
C ARG A 309 -1.33 -22.72 -15.42
N GLU A 310 -0.94 -23.99 -15.38
CA GLU A 310 -1.71 -25.05 -16.02
C GLU A 310 -3.13 -25.09 -15.44
N TYR A 311 -3.24 -25.05 -14.12
CA TYR A 311 -4.55 -24.95 -13.46
C TYR A 311 -5.34 -23.72 -13.89
N LEU A 312 -4.72 -22.54 -13.96
CA LEU A 312 -5.38 -21.32 -14.44
C LEU A 312 -5.82 -21.42 -15.90
N ASN A 313 -5.07 -22.15 -16.75
CA ASN A 313 -5.46 -22.40 -18.14
C ASN A 313 -6.70 -23.28 -18.23
N GLU A 314 -6.85 -24.26 -17.35
CA GLU A 314 -8.10 -25.07 -17.25
C GLU A 314 -9.28 -24.19 -16.79
N LEU A 315 -9.07 -23.31 -15.81
CA LEU A 315 -10.12 -22.37 -15.39
C LEU A 315 -10.52 -21.41 -16.52
N ARG A 316 -9.57 -20.97 -17.37
CA ARG A 316 -9.86 -20.13 -18.53
C ARG A 316 -10.83 -20.82 -19.51
N LYS A 317 -10.70 -22.13 -19.74
CA LYS A 317 -11.64 -22.91 -20.57
C LYS A 317 -13.03 -22.89 -19.94
N LYS A 318 -13.13 -23.19 -18.64
CA LYS A 318 -14.41 -23.17 -17.92
C LYS A 318 -15.07 -21.80 -17.90
N ILE A 319 -14.30 -20.72 -17.75
CA ILE A 319 -14.79 -19.33 -17.81
C ILE A 319 -15.46 -19.07 -19.16
N LYS A 320 -14.85 -19.51 -20.26
CA LYS A 320 -15.41 -19.40 -21.60
C LYS A 320 -16.67 -20.24 -21.78
N GLU A 321 -16.66 -21.50 -21.38
CA GLU A 321 -17.79 -22.43 -21.46
C GLU A 321 -19.01 -21.93 -20.69
N LYS A 322 -18.78 -21.34 -19.52
CA LYS A 322 -19.84 -20.79 -18.65
C LYS A 322 -20.20 -19.34 -18.96
N HIS A 323 -19.59 -18.73 -19.98
CA HIS A 323 -19.82 -17.34 -20.39
C HIS A 323 -19.69 -16.30 -19.26
N LEU A 324 -18.74 -16.51 -18.31
CA LEU A 324 -18.51 -15.61 -17.20
C LEU A 324 -17.81 -14.34 -17.68
N LYS A 325 -18.35 -13.18 -17.30
CA LYS A 325 -17.94 -11.85 -17.87
C LYS A 325 -17.18 -10.97 -16.88
N ASN A 326 -17.19 -11.33 -15.60
CA ASN A 326 -16.63 -10.51 -14.54
C ASN A 326 -15.29 -11.04 -14.03
N ILE A 327 -14.87 -12.21 -14.52
CA ILE A 327 -13.59 -12.82 -14.21
C ILE A 327 -12.85 -13.20 -15.48
N GLU A 328 -11.54 -13.06 -15.48
CA GLU A 328 -10.67 -13.38 -16.61
C GLU A 328 -9.33 -13.93 -16.09
N ILE A 329 -8.69 -14.81 -16.84
CA ILE A 329 -7.32 -15.24 -16.55
C ILE A 329 -6.37 -14.48 -17.47
N VAL A 330 -5.36 -13.80 -16.91
CA VAL A 330 -4.38 -13.04 -17.69
C VAL A 330 -3.73 -13.95 -18.75
N PRO A 331 -3.74 -13.55 -20.03
CA PRO A 331 -3.11 -14.35 -21.10
C PRO A 331 -1.58 -14.32 -20.97
N MET A 332 -0.93 -15.42 -21.34
CA MET A 332 0.51 -15.46 -21.53
C MET A 332 0.87 -15.02 -22.94
N ILE A 333 1.89 -14.18 -23.04
CA ILE A 333 2.47 -13.70 -24.29
C ILE A 333 3.59 -14.65 -24.72
N TYR A 334 4.33 -15.16 -23.72
CA TYR A 334 5.46 -16.06 -23.94
C TYR A 334 5.66 -16.99 -22.74
N GLU A 335 6.09 -18.20 -23.03
CA GLU A 335 6.56 -19.20 -22.07
C GLU A 335 7.78 -19.91 -22.65
N GLY A 336 8.90 -19.92 -21.94
CA GLY A 336 10.14 -20.57 -22.39
C GLY A 336 11.39 -20.09 -21.67
N ILE A 337 12.55 -20.24 -22.32
CA ILE A 337 13.87 -19.93 -21.76
C ILE A 337 14.63 -18.85 -22.55
N ASP A 338 14.07 -18.39 -23.67
CA ASP A 338 14.72 -17.41 -24.54
C ASP A 338 14.53 -16.00 -24.03
N GLN A 339 15.59 -15.46 -23.39
CA GLN A 339 15.57 -14.11 -22.83
C GLN A 339 15.58 -13.00 -23.90
N SER A 340 15.90 -13.32 -25.17
CA SER A 340 15.90 -12.32 -26.24
C SER A 340 14.51 -11.79 -26.58
N VAL A 341 13.45 -12.52 -26.19
CA VAL A 341 12.05 -12.08 -26.38
C VAL A 341 11.64 -10.95 -25.44
N ILE A 342 12.36 -10.71 -24.35
CA ILE A 342 11.97 -9.72 -23.32
C ILE A 342 11.91 -8.30 -23.90
N PRO A 343 12.94 -7.76 -24.60
CA PRO A 343 12.86 -6.46 -25.24
C PRO A 343 11.72 -6.33 -26.26
N HIS A 344 11.57 -7.34 -27.12
CA HIS A 344 10.50 -7.35 -28.12
C HIS A 344 9.10 -7.39 -27.50
N GLY A 345 8.93 -8.16 -26.42
CA GLY A 345 7.69 -8.17 -25.65
C GLY A 345 7.39 -6.80 -25.03
N LEU A 346 8.42 -6.10 -24.55
CA LEU A 346 8.23 -4.75 -24.01
C LEU A 346 7.87 -3.74 -25.09
N ASP A 347 8.47 -3.83 -26.28
CA ASP A 347 8.10 -2.97 -27.42
C ASP A 347 6.65 -3.22 -27.82
N TYR A 348 6.24 -4.49 -27.92
CA TYR A 348 4.84 -4.86 -28.15
C TYR A 348 3.89 -4.30 -27.07
N ALA A 349 4.26 -4.39 -25.79
CA ALA A 349 3.46 -3.82 -24.71
C ALA A 349 3.26 -2.29 -24.86
N VAL A 350 4.30 -1.59 -25.31
CA VAL A 350 4.23 -0.14 -25.58
C VAL A 350 3.30 0.17 -26.74
N GLU A 351 3.38 -0.59 -27.86
CA GLU A 351 2.51 -0.44 -29.01
C GLU A 351 1.03 -0.65 -28.65
N MET A 352 0.78 -1.61 -27.75
CA MET A 352 -0.57 -1.91 -27.23
C MET A 352 -1.03 -0.93 -26.15
N GLY A 353 -0.22 0.03 -25.74
CA GLY A 353 -0.54 1.00 -24.68
C GLY A 353 -0.61 0.39 -23.28
N TRP A 354 0.03 -0.76 -23.04
CA TRP A 354 0.05 -1.41 -21.74
C TRP A 354 1.05 -0.75 -20.76
N GLU A 355 0.84 -0.93 -19.47
CA GLU A 355 1.77 -0.44 -18.44
C GLU A 355 3.16 -1.09 -18.54
N GLY A 356 3.25 -2.27 -19.12
CA GLY A 356 4.45 -3.09 -19.26
C GLY A 356 4.14 -4.57 -19.18
N LEU A 357 5.12 -5.36 -18.73
CA LEU A 357 5.00 -6.81 -18.60
C LEU A 357 5.29 -7.28 -17.17
N MET A 358 4.73 -8.46 -16.85
CA MET A 358 5.13 -9.27 -15.71
C MET A 358 5.89 -10.49 -16.21
N LEU A 359 7.01 -10.80 -15.58
CA LEU A 359 7.79 -12.01 -15.79
C LEU A 359 7.75 -12.87 -14.53
N ASN A 360 7.32 -14.13 -14.68
CA ASN A 360 7.33 -15.09 -13.58
C ASN A 360 8.23 -16.26 -13.93
N THR A 361 9.14 -16.62 -13.03
CA THR A 361 9.92 -17.84 -13.13
C THR A 361 9.21 -19.01 -12.45
N ASN A 362 9.69 -20.24 -12.67
CA ASN A 362 9.02 -21.44 -12.15
C ASN A 362 9.32 -21.68 -10.66
N VAL A 363 8.86 -20.76 -9.80
CA VAL A 363 9.05 -20.83 -8.33
C VAL A 363 7.71 -20.83 -7.60
N PRO A 364 7.64 -21.32 -6.35
CA PRO A 364 6.45 -21.22 -5.53
C PRO A 364 6.00 -19.77 -5.28
N TYR A 365 4.71 -19.59 -4.98
CA TYR A 365 4.17 -18.30 -4.53
C TYR A 365 4.80 -17.89 -3.19
N ARG A 366 5.09 -16.60 -3.03
CA ARG A 366 5.68 -16.03 -1.81
C ARG A 366 4.88 -14.82 -1.36
N ARG A 367 4.49 -14.79 -0.10
CA ARG A 367 3.85 -13.61 0.53
C ARG A 367 4.87 -12.50 0.82
N ALA A 368 5.70 -12.20 -0.18
CA ALA A 368 6.77 -11.19 -0.06
C ALA A 368 7.16 -10.67 -1.44
N ARG A 369 8.02 -9.69 -1.47
CA ARG A 369 8.72 -9.30 -2.69
C ARG A 369 9.87 -10.28 -2.93
N HIS A 370 9.90 -10.92 -4.09
CA HIS A 370 10.96 -11.85 -4.43
C HIS A 370 11.34 -11.80 -5.92
N ASN A 371 12.54 -12.31 -6.23
CA ASN A 371 13.15 -12.25 -7.56
C ASN A 371 12.62 -13.28 -8.57
N GLY A 372 11.68 -14.11 -8.20
CA GLY A 372 10.99 -15.02 -9.11
C GLY A 372 9.80 -14.38 -9.84
N CYS A 373 9.40 -13.17 -9.40
CA CYS A 373 8.37 -12.35 -10.03
C CYS A 373 8.97 -10.98 -10.36
N LEU A 374 9.03 -10.61 -11.64
CA LEU A 374 9.69 -9.38 -12.10
C LEU A 374 8.71 -8.47 -12.84
N LYS A 375 8.87 -7.16 -12.63
CA LYS A 375 8.16 -6.11 -13.36
C LYS A 375 9.05 -5.57 -14.46
N ILE A 376 8.56 -5.53 -15.67
CA ILE A 376 9.22 -4.97 -16.84
C ILE A 376 8.41 -3.76 -17.26
N LYS A 377 8.99 -2.57 -17.14
CA LYS A 377 8.35 -1.31 -17.50
C LYS A 377 9.28 -0.53 -18.41
N ARG A 378 8.70 0.18 -19.38
CA ARG A 378 9.47 1.17 -20.12
C ARG A 378 9.60 2.44 -19.30
N PHE A 379 10.80 2.97 -19.28
CA PHE A 379 11.08 4.31 -18.80
C PHE A 379 11.66 5.12 -19.95
N TYR A 380 11.27 6.35 -20.00
CA TYR A 380 11.82 7.33 -20.92
C TYR A 380 12.83 8.18 -20.17
N THR A 381 13.76 8.81 -20.90
CA THR A 381 14.71 9.75 -20.31
C THR A 381 14.57 11.10 -20.96
N VAL A 382 14.81 12.15 -20.17
CA VAL A 382 14.91 13.51 -20.64
C VAL A 382 16.12 14.17 -20.01
N ASP A 383 16.70 15.14 -20.69
CA ASP A 383 17.77 15.99 -20.18
C ASP A 383 17.18 17.39 -19.92
N LEU A 384 17.15 17.79 -18.65
CA LEU A 384 16.48 19.01 -18.19
C LEU A 384 17.49 19.94 -17.50
N ARG A 385 17.23 21.26 -17.58
CA ARG A 385 18.04 22.28 -16.92
C ARG A 385 17.62 22.44 -15.48
N ILE A 386 18.58 22.41 -14.56
CA ILE A 386 18.38 22.68 -13.13
C ILE A 386 18.19 24.20 -12.96
N THR A 387 17.07 24.60 -12.38
CA THR A 387 16.70 26.00 -12.13
C THR A 387 16.85 26.39 -10.68
N ALA A 388 16.62 25.43 -9.74
CA ALA A 388 16.79 25.65 -8.32
C ALA A 388 17.04 24.32 -7.58
N ILE A 389 17.39 24.44 -6.30
CA ILE A 389 17.61 23.30 -5.38
C ILE A 389 16.79 23.55 -4.13
N GLU A 390 15.94 22.59 -3.75
CA GLU A 390 15.11 22.67 -2.57
C GLU A 390 15.71 21.87 -1.42
N GLU A 391 15.58 22.41 -0.20
CA GLU A 391 15.95 21.68 1.02
C GLU A 391 15.03 20.50 1.27
N GLY A 392 15.59 19.44 1.81
CA GLY A 392 14.84 18.28 2.23
C GLY A 392 14.11 18.47 3.55
N GLN A 393 13.06 17.69 3.76
CA GLN A 393 12.31 17.69 5.01
C GLN A 393 12.56 16.41 5.80
N ASN A 394 12.26 16.41 7.09
CA ASN A 394 12.40 15.26 7.99
C ASN A 394 13.81 14.64 7.91
N ARG A 395 13.93 13.43 7.41
CA ARG A 395 15.20 12.72 7.24
C ARG A 395 16.25 13.48 6.41
N LEU A 396 15.78 14.30 5.49
CA LEU A 396 16.63 15.04 4.54
C LEU A 396 16.86 16.50 4.95
N ALA A 397 16.38 16.94 6.11
CA ALA A 397 16.64 18.30 6.61
C ALA A 397 18.15 18.57 6.67
N GLY A 398 18.59 19.76 6.24
CA GLY A 398 19.98 20.12 6.11
C GLY A 398 20.70 19.50 4.90
N THR A 399 19.98 18.86 3.98
CA THR A 399 20.50 18.34 2.71
C THR A 399 19.52 18.64 1.58
N MET A 400 19.92 18.38 0.32
CA MET A 400 19.05 18.54 -0.83
C MET A 400 17.84 17.57 -0.75
N GLY A 401 16.63 18.12 -0.82
CA GLY A 401 15.38 17.38 -0.97
C GLY A 401 15.08 17.05 -2.42
N ALA A 402 15.12 18.06 -3.30
CA ALA A 402 14.84 17.91 -4.72
C ALA A 402 15.67 18.88 -5.57
N LEU A 403 15.92 18.50 -6.82
CA LEU A 403 16.29 19.43 -7.88
C LEU A 403 15.00 19.97 -8.49
N VAL A 404 14.95 21.28 -8.68
CA VAL A 404 13.90 21.92 -9.46
C VAL A 404 14.44 22.11 -10.88
N VAL A 405 13.66 21.71 -11.88
CA VAL A 405 14.06 21.74 -13.30
C VAL A 405 12.94 22.35 -14.14
N ASP A 406 13.30 22.92 -15.28
CA ASP A 406 12.35 23.36 -16.28
C ASP A 406 11.98 22.22 -17.22
N TYR A 407 10.68 21.90 -17.31
CA TYR A 407 10.12 21.00 -18.30
C TYR A 407 9.12 21.72 -19.18
N LYS A 408 9.54 22.12 -20.37
CA LYS A 408 8.70 22.83 -21.35
C LYS A 408 8.01 24.08 -20.76
N GLY A 409 8.72 24.86 -19.97
CA GLY A 409 8.21 26.04 -19.29
C GLY A 409 7.45 25.77 -17.98
N ASN A 410 7.37 24.52 -17.53
CA ASN A 410 6.75 24.14 -16.28
C ASN A 410 7.80 23.70 -15.26
N GLU A 411 7.64 24.13 -14.02
CA GLU A 411 8.50 23.73 -12.92
C GLU A 411 8.25 22.28 -12.53
N LEU A 412 9.29 21.46 -12.50
CA LEU A 412 9.24 20.06 -12.13
C LEU A 412 10.26 19.76 -11.03
N ARG A 413 9.88 18.94 -10.05
CA ARG A 413 10.73 18.51 -8.93
C ARG A 413 11.22 17.09 -9.11
N ILE A 414 12.53 16.89 -9.06
CA ILE A 414 13.18 15.57 -9.06
C ILE A 414 13.70 15.31 -7.65
N GLY A 415 12.94 14.55 -6.85
CA GLY A 415 13.27 14.25 -5.45
C GLY A 415 13.77 12.82 -5.21
N SER A 416 13.78 11.94 -6.23
CA SER A 416 14.16 10.53 -6.11
C SER A 416 15.36 10.18 -6.99
N GLY A 417 16.04 9.05 -6.67
CA GLY A 417 17.18 8.54 -7.43
C GLY A 417 18.54 8.97 -6.89
N PHE A 418 18.60 9.82 -5.90
CA PHE A 418 19.83 10.30 -5.27
C PHE A 418 20.22 9.42 -4.07
N ASP A 419 21.52 9.18 -3.91
CA ASP A 419 22.08 8.73 -2.65
C ASP A 419 22.33 9.89 -1.68
N ASP A 420 22.59 9.59 -0.41
CA ASP A 420 22.78 10.62 0.62
C ASP A 420 24.07 11.45 0.39
N ALA A 421 25.11 10.87 -0.22
CA ALA A 421 26.34 11.57 -0.56
C ALA A 421 26.13 12.63 -1.66
N THR A 422 25.40 12.26 -2.73
CA THR A 422 25.01 13.19 -3.80
C THR A 422 24.18 14.34 -3.24
N ARG A 423 23.21 14.05 -2.36
CA ARG A 423 22.36 15.08 -1.74
C ARG A 423 23.18 16.08 -0.92
N ALA A 424 24.11 15.58 -0.12
CA ALA A 424 25.00 16.43 0.69
C ALA A 424 25.93 17.29 -0.19
N ALA A 425 26.50 16.71 -1.25
CA ALA A 425 27.39 17.42 -2.17
C ALA A 425 26.69 18.55 -2.93
N VAL A 426 25.46 18.28 -3.42
CA VAL A 426 24.65 19.29 -4.13
C VAL A 426 24.23 20.41 -3.19
N TRP A 427 23.80 20.08 -1.96
CA TRP A 427 23.37 21.06 -0.97
C TRP A 427 24.51 21.95 -0.48
N ALA A 428 25.72 21.39 -0.33
CA ALA A 428 26.90 22.14 0.08
C ALA A 428 27.38 23.18 -0.96
N ASN A 429 27.12 22.93 -2.25
CA ASN A 429 27.60 23.78 -3.33
C ASN A 429 26.54 23.94 -4.45
N PRO A 430 25.38 24.56 -4.15
CA PRO A 430 24.26 24.61 -5.10
C PRO A 430 24.60 25.32 -6.43
N ASP A 431 25.41 26.36 -6.39
CA ASP A 431 25.81 27.12 -7.57
C ASP A 431 26.60 26.29 -8.59
N ASN A 432 27.22 25.20 -8.14
CA ASN A 432 27.91 24.27 -9.05
C ASN A 432 26.96 23.43 -9.89
N TYR A 433 25.65 23.40 -9.55
CA TYR A 433 24.67 22.54 -10.19
C TYR A 433 23.55 23.33 -10.87
N ILE A 434 23.17 24.52 -10.37
CA ILE A 434 22.17 25.39 -10.99
C ILE A 434 22.67 25.76 -12.40
N GLY A 435 21.79 25.68 -13.39
CA GLY A 435 22.07 25.92 -14.80
C GLY A 435 22.62 24.69 -15.56
N LYS A 436 23.09 23.63 -14.87
CA LYS A 436 23.55 22.38 -15.50
C LYS A 436 22.39 21.51 -15.96
N ILE A 437 22.73 20.56 -16.81
CA ILE A 437 21.80 19.56 -17.33
C ILE A 437 21.81 18.32 -16.45
N VAL A 438 20.62 17.79 -16.14
CA VAL A 438 20.41 16.53 -15.43
C VAL A 438 19.60 15.58 -16.30
N GLU A 439 20.05 14.34 -16.41
CA GLU A 439 19.29 13.25 -16.99
C GLU A 439 18.32 12.71 -15.96
N CYS A 440 17.06 12.70 -16.32
CA CYS A 440 15.95 12.21 -15.52
C CYS A 440 15.19 11.11 -16.27
N LYS A 441 14.92 9.98 -15.62
CA LYS A 441 14.00 8.98 -16.15
C LYS A 441 12.61 9.18 -15.59
N TYR A 442 11.60 8.90 -16.42
CA TYR A 442 10.19 9.05 -16.05
C TYR A 442 9.35 7.93 -16.67
N LYS A 443 8.13 7.75 -16.15
CA LYS A 443 7.21 6.72 -16.63
C LYS A 443 6.44 7.21 -17.87
N GLU A 444 5.77 8.32 -17.75
CA GLU A 444 4.91 8.92 -18.80
C GLU A 444 4.74 10.42 -18.57
N VAL A 445 4.30 11.11 -19.59
CA VAL A 445 3.90 12.51 -19.50
C VAL A 445 2.47 12.57 -18.97
N SER A 446 2.22 13.45 -18.02
CA SER A 446 0.89 13.79 -17.51
C SER A 446 0.55 15.23 -17.89
N CYS A 447 -0.75 15.50 -18.07
CA CYS A 447 -1.25 16.82 -18.36
C CYS A 447 -2.27 17.24 -17.30
N ASP A 448 -2.12 18.43 -16.76
CA ASP A 448 -3.11 19.00 -15.84
C ASP A 448 -4.38 19.35 -16.62
N LYS A 449 -5.54 18.89 -16.14
CA LYS A 449 -6.81 19.03 -16.86
C LYS A 449 -7.32 20.48 -16.95
N LYS A 450 -6.90 21.34 -16.03
CA LYS A 450 -7.39 22.72 -15.95
C LYS A 450 -6.48 23.67 -16.72
N THR A 451 -5.17 23.49 -16.61
CA THR A 451 -4.16 24.39 -17.16
C THR A 451 -3.57 23.90 -18.49
N GLY A 452 -3.70 22.61 -18.82
CA GLY A 452 -3.01 21.98 -19.94
C GLY A 452 -1.51 21.78 -19.71
N ALA A 453 -0.97 22.13 -18.53
CA ALA A 453 0.45 22.03 -18.24
C ALA A 453 0.91 20.57 -18.24
N GLU A 454 1.96 20.27 -19.00
CA GLU A 454 2.60 18.97 -19.00
C GLU A 454 3.54 18.80 -17.80
N SER A 455 3.59 17.59 -17.27
CA SER A 455 4.52 17.19 -16.20
C SER A 455 4.94 15.74 -16.41
N LEU A 456 6.02 15.31 -15.73
CA LEU A 456 6.53 13.94 -15.82
C LEU A 456 6.07 13.13 -14.58
N GLN A 457 5.58 11.92 -14.83
CA GLN A 457 5.23 11.01 -13.73
C GLN A 457 6.45 10.27 -13.20
N PHE A 458 6.63 10.31 -11.87
CA PHE A 458 7.71 9.65 -11.14
C PHE A 458 9.12 10.00 -11.64
N PRO A 459 9.44 11.31 -11.81
CA PRO A 459 10.75 11.72 -12.27
C PRO A 459 11.82 11.25 -11.28
N THR A 460 12.85 10.61 -11.82
CA THR A 460 13.92 10.01 -11.01
C THR A 460 15.27 10.38 -11.60
N PHE A 461 16.15 10.91 -10.78
CA PHE A 461 17.52 11.23 -11.16
C PHE A 461 18.27 10.00 -11.69
N VAL A 462 19.01 10.20 -12.78
CA VAL A 462 19.91 9.21 -13.36
C VAL A 462 21.36 9.66 -13.18
N ARG A 463 21.72 10.83 -13.71
CA ARG A 463 23.06 11.42 -13.59
C ARG A 463 23.05 12.91 -13.95
N PHE A 464 24.09 13.62 -13.56
CA PHE A 464 24.41 14.93 -14.11
C PHE A 464 25.06 14.79 -15.49
N ARG A 465 24.66 15.64 -16.45
CA ARG A 465 25.15 15.64 -17.83
C ARG A 465 26.25 16.69 -17.98
N ASN A 466 27.47 16.35 -17.51
CA ASN A 466 28.62 17.23 -17.66
C ASN A 466 29.10 17.34 -19.11
N ASP A 467 28.64 16.46 -19.96
CA ASP A 467 28.94 16.35 -21.40
C ASP A 467 27.98 17.15 -22.28
N LYS A 468 26.95 17.83 -21.68
CA LYS A 468 25.85 18.45 -22.42
C LYS A 468 25.40 19.74 -21.78
N ASN A 469 25.08 20.74 -22.61
CA ASN A 469 24.60 22.07 -22.16
C ASN A 469 23.16 22.39 -22.64
N GLU A 470 22.54 21.47 -23.39
CA GLU A 470 21.21 21.67 -23.95
C GLU A 470 20.22 20.66 -23.40
N VAL A 471 18.96 21.10 -23.25
CA VAL A 471 17.84 20.23 -22.89
C VAL A 471 17.48 19.30 -24.06
N SER A 472 16.93 18.12 -23.71
CA SER A 472 16.42 17.17 -24.70
C SER A 472 15.23 16.43 -24.13
N TYR A 473 14.16 16.37 -24.85
CA TYR A 473 12.89 15.80 -24.39
C TYR A 473 12.66 14.34 -24.82
N GLY A 474 13.72 13.64 -25.24
CA GLY A 474 13.68 12.24 -25.65
C GLY A 474 13.51 12.05 -27.15
#